data_fcaf52348e7abee151b9e6f25380c0e4
#
_entry.id   fcaf52348e7abee151b9e6f25380c0e4
#
_cell.length_a   1.000
_cell.length_b   1.000
_cell.length_c   1.000
_cell.angle_alpha   90.00
_cell.angle_beta   90.00
_cell.angle_gamma   90.00
#
_symmetry.space_group_name_H-M   'P 1'
#
loop_
_entity.id
_entity.type
_entity.pdbx_description
1 polymer ?
#
loop_
_entity_poly.entity_id
_entity_poly.type
_entity_poly.pdbx_seq_one_letter_code
_entity_poly.pdbx_strand_id
1 'polypeptide(L)'
;MQIDGNKFQKMCVSAANSLDSQKAEINNLNVFPVPDGDTGINMSLTMKPVREIHVEPGTLSEAAGRVAEKVLRAARGNSGAILSLFFRGMAKSFKGLDKADSKDIAKAIRSGTNEAYRAVGQPTEGTILTVMRGTADTAEAESELYQGDPEAFFERLVNSAEEVLQQTPEMLPVLKQ
;
A
#
# COMPACT_ATOMS: atom_id res chain seq x y z
N MET A 1 -12.24 -18.25 0.58
CA MET A 1 -11.68 -17.79 -0.72
C MET A 1 -10.24 -17.33 -0.50
N GLN A 2 -9.37 -17.38 -1.50
CA GLN A 2 -7.96 -16.95 -1.40
C GLN A 2 -7.65 -15.96 -2.52
N ILE A 3 -6.63 -15.12 -2.32
CA ILE A 3 -6.13 -14.19 -3.34
C ILE A 3 -5.05 -14.89 -4.14
N ASP A 4 -5.29 -15.10 -5.42
CA ASP A 4 -4.30 -15.60 -6.40
C ASP A 4 -3.62 -14.45 -7.15
N GLY A 5 -2.69 -14.79 -8.04
CA GLY A 5 -1.95 -13.80 -8.82
C GLY A 5 -2.84 -12.92 -9.70
N ASN A 6 -3.91 -13.47 -10.27
CA ASN A 6 -4.85 -12.72 -11.12
C ASN A 6 -5.65 -11.68 -10.30
N LYS A 7 -6.21 -12.10 -9.17
CA LYS A 7 -6.92 -11.18 -8.26
C LYS A 7 -5.99 -10.09 -7.76
N PHE A 8 -4.79 -10.44 -7.30
CA PHE A 8 -3.81 -9.48 -6.81
C PHE A 8 -3.46 -8.43 -7.88
N GLN A 9 -3.18 -8.87 -9.11
CA GLN A 9 -2.88 -7.94 -10.21
C GLN A 9 -4.06 -7.01 -10.50
N LYS A 10 -5.30 -7.52 -10.56
CA LYS A 10 -6.51 -6.71 -10.76
C LYS A 10 -6.72 -5.69 -9.64
N MET A 11 -6.49 -6.09 -8.39
CA MET A 11 -6.55 -5.18 -7.23
C MET A 11 -5.53 -4.05 -7.36
N CYS A 12 -4.28 -4.36 -7.76
CA CYS A 12 -3.25 -3.34 -7.97
C CYS A 12 -3.59 -2.39 -9.13
N VAL A 13 -4.19 -2.88 -10.22
CA VAL A 13 -4.68 -2.04 -11.32
C VAL A 13 -5.80 -1.12 -10.84
N SER A 14 -6.76 -1.63 -10.08
CA SER A 14 -7.84 -0.84 -9.47
C SER A 14 -7.28 0.25 -8.56
N ALA A 15 -6.31 -0.08 -7.70
CA ALA A 15 -5.63 0.89 -6.84
C ALA A 15 -4.92 1.99 -7.64
N ALA A 16 -4.23 1.63 -8.73
CA ALA A 16 -3.57 2.60 -9.62
C ALA A 16 -4.57 3.54 -10.29
N ASN A 17 -5.74 3.04 -10.70
CA ASN A 17 -6.81 3.87 -11.27
C ASN A 17 -7.42 4.81 -10.21
N SER A 18 -7.64 4.33 -8.99
CA SER A 18 -8.15 5.14 -7.88
C SER A 18 -7.19 6.29 -7.54
N LEU A 19 -5.89 6.01 -7.43
CA LEU A 19 -4.87 7.05 -7.21
C LEU A 19 -4.87 8.09 -8.34
N ASP A 20 -4.94 7.65 -9.59
CA ASP A 20 -4.93 8.57 -10.73
C ASP A 20 -6.16 9.48 -10.76
N SER A 21 -7.33 8.97 -10.39
CA SER A 21 -8.57 9.75 -10.32
C SER A 21 -8.58 10.77 -9.19
N GLN A 22 -7.87 10.51 -8.10
CA GLN A 22 -7.84 11.35 -6.90
C GLN A 22 -6.56 12.18 -6.76
N LYS A 23 -5.64 12.12 -7.73
CA LYS A 23 -4.33 12.77 -7.63
C LYS A 23 -4.38 14.28 -7.37
N ALA A 24 -5.37 14.98 -7.93
CA ALA A 24 -5.53 16.42 -7.72
C ALA A 24 -5.94 16.75 -6.27
N GLU A 25 -6.84 15.97 -5.69
CA GLU A 25 -7.23 16.09 -4.30
C GLU A 25 -6.08 15.81 -3.36
N ILE A 26 -5.33 14.72 -3.61
CA ILE A 26 -4.13 14.36 -2.82
C ILE A 26 -3.07 15.46 -2.91
N ASN A 27 -2.86 16.08 -4.08
CA ASN A 27 -1.95 17.22 -4.24
C ASN A 27 -2.36 18.41 -3.35
N ASN A 28 -3.66 18.71 -3.29
CA ASN A 28 -4.16 19.81 -2.48
C ASN A 28 -3.99 19.59 -0.97
N LEU A 29 -3.92 18.34 -0.53
CA LEU A 29 -3.69 17.96 0.87
C LEU A 29 -2.21 17.88 1.25
N ASN A 30 -1.30 18.09 0.29
CA ASN A 30 0.13 17.95 0.51
C ASN A 30 0.70 19.15 1.26
N VAL A 31 0.94 18.98 2.56
CA VAL A 31 1.52 20.01 3.44
C VAL A 31 2.82 19.55 4.13
N PHE A 32 3.18 18.29 4.03
CA PHE A 32 4.35 17.71 4.71
C PHE A 32 5.01 16.61 3.85
N PRO A 33 6.36 16.46 3.87
CA PRO A 33 7.34 17.34 4.54
C PRO A 33 7.58 18.66 3.80
N VAL A 34 7.25 18.74 2.53
CA VAL A 34 7.36 19.92 1.68
C VAL A 34 6.02 20.18 1.00
N PRO A 35 5.42 21.37 1.11
CA PRO A 35 4.10 21.67 0.52
C PRO A 35 4.23 22.04 -0.96
N ASP A 36 4.79 21.16 -1.79
CA ASP A 36 4.99 21.35 -3.23
C ASP A 36 3.83 20.88 -4.10
N GLY A 37 2.79 20.29 -3.48
CA GLY A 37 1.56 19.91 -4.15
C GLY A 37 1.71 18.80 -5.18
N ASP A 38 2.69 17.91 -5.04
CA ASP A 38 3.02 16.90 -6.05
C ASP A 38 2.81 15.44 -5.61
N THR A 39 2.39 15.21 -4.35
CA THR A 39 2.24 13.86 -3.77
C THR A 39 1.33 12.96 -4.61
N GLY A 40 0.18 13.45 -5.01
CA GLY A 40 -0.78 12.70 -5.82
C GLY A 40 -0.23 12.35 -7.20
N ILE A 41 0.45 13.31 -7.85
CA ILE A 41 1.12 13.10 -9.14
C ILE A 41 2.22 12.04 -8.98
N ASN A 42 3.07 12.16 -7.98
CA ASN A 42 4.16 11.23 -7.73
C ASN A 42 3.67 9.81 -7.47
N MET A 43 2.64 9.63 -6.65
CA MET A 43 2.03 8.32 -6.39
C MET A 43 1.36 7.74 -7.64
N SER A 44 0.61 8.55 -8.38
CA SER A 44 -0.03 8.13 -9.63
C SER A 44 1.01 7.68 -10.67
N LEU A 45 2.08 8.44 -10.88
CA LEU A 45 3.17 8.08 -11.79
C LEU A 45 3.90 6.81 -11.34
N THR A 46 4.09 6.63 -10.03
CA THR A 46 4.71 5.44 -9.45
C THR A 46 3.88 4.18 -9.73
N MET A 47 2.55 4.28 -9.66
CA MET A 47 1.65 3.15 -9.91
C MET A 47 1.27 2.97 -11.39
N LYS A 48 1.51 3.95 -12.24
CA LYS A 48 1.13 3.91 -13.66
C LYS A 48 1.54 2.62 -14.40
N PRO A 49 2.79 2.10 -14.26
CA PRO A 49 3.21 0.90 -14.99
C PRO A 49 2.46 -0.38 -14.60
N VAL A 50 1.75 -0.38 -13.48
CA VAL A 50 0.91 -1.53 -13.06
C VAL A 50 -0.26 -1.73 -14.03
N ARG A 51 -0.82 -0.64 -14.57
CA ARG A 51 -1.90 -0.65 -15.57
C ARG A 51 -1.45 -1.21 -16.93
N GLU A 52 -0.15 -1.23 -17.16
CA GLU A 52 0.48 -1.68 -18.43
C GLU A 52 0.96 -3.14 -18.33
N ILE A 53 0.59 -3.86 -17.27
CA ILE A 53 0.90 -5.30 -17.15
C ILE A 53 -0.16 -6.09 -17.92
N HIS A 54 0.23 -6.59 -19.08
CA HIS A 54 -0.64 -7.41 -19.95
C HIS A 54 -0.31 -8.90 -19.91
N VAL A 55 0.61 -9.31 -19.04
CA VAL A 55 1.01 -10.71 -18.89
C VAL A 55 0.10 -11.38 -17.88
N GLU A 56 -0.51 -12.51 -18.27
CA GLU A 56 -1.27 -13.33 -17.33
C GLU A 56 -0.37 -13.74 -16.18
N PRO A 57 -0.78 -13.46 -14.94
CA PRO A 57 -0.03 -13.88 -13.78
C PRO A 57 -0.18 -15.39 -13.59
N GLY A 58 0.92 -16.07 -13.34
CA GLY A 58 0.92 -17.45 -12.87
C GLY A 58 0.53 -17.52 -11.39
N THR A 59 1.53 -17.55 -10.53
CA THR A 59 1.35 -17.59 -9.08
C THR A 59 1.20 -16.18 -8.48
N LEU A 60 0.72 -16.09 -7.24
CA LEU A 60 0.72 -14.86 -6.47
C LEU A 60 2.15 -14.28 -6.33
N SER A 61 3.13 -15.16 -6.08
CA SER A 61 4.55 -14.80 -5.99
C SER A 61 5.03 -14.08 -7.25
N GLU A 62 4.70 -14.60 -8.44
CA GLU A 62 5.09 -13.99 -9.71
C GLU A 62 4.39 -12.66 -9.96
N ALA A 63 3.09 -12.59 -9.68
CA ALA A 63 2.31 -11.36 -9.83
C ALA A 63 2.82 -10.25 -8.92
N ALA A 64 3.04 -10.55 -7.64
CA ALA A 64 3.54 -9.60 -6.65
C ALA A 64 4.96 -9.13 -6.97
N GLY A 65 5.85 -10.04 -7.39
CA GLY A 65 7.20 -9.71 -7.82
C GLY A 65 7.21 -8.75 -9.01
N ARG A 66 6.36 -8.99 -10.00
CA ARG A 66 6.22 -8.15 -11.20
C ARG A 66 5.68 -6.75 -10.88
N VAL A 67 4.64 -6.68 -10.05
CA VAL A 67 4.11 -5.39 -9.57
C VAL A 67 5.19 -4.62 -8.83
N ALA A 68 5.84 -5.24 -7.85
CA ALA A 68 6.88 -4.59 -7.04
C ALA A 68 8.04 -4.07 -7.89
N GLU A 69 8.52 -4.83 -8.88
CA GLU A 69 9.57 -4.40 -9.77
C GLU A 69 9.17 -3.17 -10.58
N LYS A 70 7.98 -3.18 -11.18
CA LYS A 70 7.50 -2.07 -12.00
C LYS A 70 7.28 -0.80 -11.17
N VAL A 71 6.68 -0.92 -10.00
CA VAL A 71 6.43 0.21 -9.08
C VAL A 71 7.76 0.79 -8.58
N LEU A 72 8.74 -0.07 -8.22
CA LEU A 72 10.05 0.38 -7.76
C LEU A 72 10.81 1.17 -8.83
N ARG A 73 10.79 0.69 -10.08
CA ARG A 73 11.44 1.39 -11.22
C ARG A 73 10.79 2.73 -11.55
N ALA A 74 9.51 2.88 -11.28
CA ALA A 74 8.75 4.10 -11.56
C ALA A 74 8.65 5.06 -10.37
N ALA A 75 9.22 4.73 -9.23
CA ALA A 75 9.11 5.50 -7.99
C ALA A 75 9.47 6.99 -8.19
N ARG A 76 8.57 7.88 -7.74
CA ARG A 76 8.72 9.34 -7.82
C ARG A 76 8.48 9.97 -6.44
N GLY A 77 9.37 10.89 -6.08
CA GLY A 77 9.30 11.61 -4.81
C GLY A 77 9.37 10.70 -3.58
N ASN A 78 9.24 11.28 -2.40
CA ASN A 78 9.27 10.54 -1.14
C ASN A 78 8.08 9.56 -1.03
N SER A 79 6.90 10.00 -1.42
CA SER A 79 5.67 9.19 -1.37
C SER A 79 5.75 7.97 -2.28
N GLY A 80 6.25 8.14 -3.52
CA GLY A 80 6.45 7.02 -4.44
C GLY A 80 7.53 6.06 -3.98
N ALA A 81 8.62 6.55 -3.38
CA ALA A 81 9.65 5.70 -2.79
C ALA A 81 9.07 4.83 -1.66
N ILE A 82 8.34 5.42 -0.71
CA ILE A 82 7.68 4.71 0.39
C ILE A 82 6.72 3.64 -0.16
N LEU A 83 5.85 4.03 -1.10
CA LEU A 83 4.88 3.13 -1.72
C LEU A 83 5.56 1.95 -2.44
N SER A 84 6.64 2.22 -3.18
CA SER A 84 7.39 1.19 -3.91
C SER A 84 8.02 0.16 -2.98
N LEU A 85 8.52 0.60 -1.84
CA LEU A 85 9.14 -0.27 -0.84
C LEU A 85 8.10 -1.08 -0.07
N PHE A 86 6.91 -0.52 0.15
CA PHE A 86 5.77 -1.27 0.67
C PHE A 86 5.43 -2.46 -0.24
N PHE A 87 5.27 -2.24 -1.56
CA PHE A 87 5.03 -3.34 -2.52
C PHE A 87 6.17 -4.34 -2.57
N ARG A 88 7.43 -3.88 -2.45
CA ARG A 88 8.59 -4.78 -2.37
C ARG A 88 8.54 -5.69 -1.14
N GLY A 89 8.17 -5.15 0.00
CA GLY A 89 8.01 -5.92 1.24
C GLY A 89 6.89 -6.95 1.13
N MET A 90 5.75 -6.56 0.54
CA MET A 90 4.66 -7.51 0.26
C MET A 90 5.12 -8.65 -0.65
N ALA A 91 5.80 -8.34 -1.75
CA ALA A 91 6.31 -9.35 -2.69
C ALA A 91 7.29 -10.32 -2.03
N LYS A 92 8.16 -9.83 -1.13
CA LYS A 92 9.04 -10.69 -0.33
C LYS A 92 8.25 -11.69 0.52
N SER A 93 7.17 -11.24 1.16
CA SER A 93 6.31 -12.08 1.99
C SER A 93 5.53 -13.11 1.16
N PHE A 94 5.12 -12.77 -0.04
CA PHE A 94 4.40 -13.67 -0.95
C PHE A 94 5.32 -14.63 -1.72
N LYS A 95 6.64 -14.57 -1.52
CA LYS A 95 7.58 -15.42 -2.25
C LYS A 95 7.26 -16.90 -2.05
N GLY A 96 7.08 -17.60 -3.17
CA GLY A 96 6.79 -19.05 -3.20
C GLY A 96 5.32 -19.40 -2.98
N LEU A 97 4.41 -18.41 -2.82
CA LEU A 97 3.00 -18.66 -2.67
C LEU A 97 2.26 -18.64 -4.02
N ASP A 98 1.42 -19.63 -4.24
CA ASP A 98 0.47 -19.64 -5.36
C ASP A 98 -0.72 -18.72 -5.06
N LYS A 99 -1.18 -18.71 -3.81
CA LYS A 99 -2.33 -17.95 -3.31
C LYS A 99 -2.06 -17.53 -1.86
N ALA A 100 -2.75 -16.49 -1.40
CA ALA A 100 -2.70 -16.00 -0.02
C ALA A 100 -4.07 -16.08 0.65
N ASP A 101 -4.08 -16.44 1.91
CA ASP A 101 -5.19 -16.27 2.83
C ASP A 101 -5.05 -14.96 3.63
N SER A 102 -5.98 -14.71 4.58
CA SER A 102 -5.95 -13.52 5.41
C SER A 102 -4.68 -13.39 6.26
N LYS A 103 -4.13 -14.51 6.75
CA LYS A 103 -2.88 -14.51 7.53
C LYS A 103 -1.66 -14.16 6.66
N ASP A 104 -1.62 -14.68 5.45
CA ASP A 104 -0.56 -14.35 4.50
C ASP A 104 -0.61 -12.89 4.08
N ILE A 105 -1.83 -12.34 3.88
CA ILE A 105 -2.06 -10.93 3.60
C ILE A 105 -1.58 -10.06 4.77
N ALA A 106 -1.92 -10.42 6.02
CA ALA A 106 -1.48 -9.70 7.20
C ALA A 106 0.06 -9.64 7.30
N LYS A 107 0.73 -10.79 7.10
CA LYS A 107 2.21 -10.86 7.06
C LYS A 107 2.79 -9.99 5.95
N ALA A 108 2.14 -9.98 4.78
CA ALA A 108 2.60 -9.19 3.65
C ALA A 108 2.47 -7.68 3.91
N ILE A 109 1.37 -7.23 4.49
CA ILE A 109 1.18 -5.83 4.89
C ILE A 109 2.22 -5.43 5.94
N ARG A 110 2.47 -6.27 6.96
CA ARG A 110 3.53 -6.03 7.95
C ARG A 110 4.91 -5.95 7.31
N SER A 111 5.25 -6.88 6.42
CA SER A 111 6.51 -6.86 5.68
C SER A 111 6.67 -5.60 4.83
N GLY A 112 5.62 -5.19 4.13
CA GLY A 112 5.59 -3.94 3.36
C GLY A 112 5.81 -2.71 4.25
N THR A 113 5.10 -2.62 5.37
CA THR A 113 5.23 -1.54 6.35
C THR A 113 6.67 -1.45 6.88
N ASN A 114 7.27 -2.56 7.25
CA ASN A 114 8.64 -2.58 7.76
C ASN A 114 9.66 -2.10 6.71
N GLU A 115 9.50 -2.49 5.44
CA GLU A 115 10.37 -2.00 4.36
C GLU A 115 10.18 -0.49 4.13
N ALA A 116 8.93 0.01 4.19
CA ALA A 116 8.63 1.44 4.06
C ALA A 116 9.26 2.27 5.19
N TYR A 117 9.17 1.83 6.44
CA TYR A 117 9.80 2.50 7.58
C TYR A 117 11.33 2.53 7.48
N ARG A 118 11.95 1.43 7.04
CA ARG A 118 13.42 1.37 6.87
C ARG A 118 13.96 2.33 5.82
N ALA A 119 13.13 2.73 4.87
CA ALA A 119 13.54 3.65 3.81
C ALA A 119 13.63 5.10 4.27
N VAL A 120 12.99 5.43 5.37
CA VAL A 120 12.93 6.79 5.91
C VAL A 120 13.89 6.88 7.09
N GLY A 121 14.92 7.69 6.95
CA GLY A 121 15.97 7.82 7.98
C GLY A 121 15.45 8.33 9.32
N GLN A 122 14.41 9.17 9.30
CA GLN A 122 13.71 9.69 10.48
C GLN A 122 12.21 9.60 10.25
N PRO A 123 11.58 8.45 10.54
CA PRO A 123 10.14 8.29 10.41
C PRO A 123 9.38 9.28 11.28
N THR A 124 8.41 9.98 10.70
CA THR A 124 7.55 10.94 11.40
C THR A 124 6.16 10.35 11.52
N GLU A 125 5.61 10.35 12.74
CA GLU A 125 4.23 9.92 13.00
C GLU A 125 3.22 10.97 12.48
N GLY A 126 2.00 10.53 12.20
CA GLY A 126 0.97 11.34 11.56
C GLY A 126 1.10 11.38 10.03
N THR A 127 1.83 10.44 9.45
CA THR A 127 2.06 10.32 8.00
C THR A 127 1.52 9.00 7.44
N ILE A 128 1.69 8.77 6.14
CA ILE A 128 1.37 7.50 5.49
C ILE A 128 1.99 6.28 6.22
N LEU A 129 3.16 6.44 6.83
CA LEU A 129 3.82 5.38 7.60
C LEU A 129 2.99 4.97 8.83
N THR A 130 2.38 5.94 9.52
CA THR A 130 1.49 5.68 10.65
C THR A 130 0.25 4.91 10.22
N VAL A 131 -0.35 5.29 9.09
CA VAL A 131 -1.51 4.59 8.53
C VAL A 131 -1.14 3.16 8.14
N MET A 132 -0.01 2.97 7.45
CA MET A 132 0.50 1.63 7.12
C MET A 132 0.70 0.76 8.36
N ARG A 133 1.29 1.32 9.42
CA ARG A 133 1.54 0.60 10.67
C ARG A 133 0.25 0.22 11.38
N GLY A 134 -0.68 1.16 11.56
CA GLY A 134 -1.96 0.89 12.21
C GLY A 134 -2.78 -0.15 11.45
N THR A 135 -2.80 -0.08 10.12
CA THR A 135 -3.43 -1.10 9.26
C THR A 135 -2.77 -2.47 9.43
N ALA A 136 -1.43 -2.52 9.51
CA ALA A 136 -0.71 -3.77 9.75
C ALA A 136 -1.00 -4.36 11.13
N ASP A 137 -1.12 -3.53 12.17
CA ASP A 137 -1.48 -3.96 13.52
C ASP A 137 -2.88 -4.61 13.54
N THR A 138 -3.86 -3.97 12.89
CA THR A 138 -5.21 -4.54 12.73
C THR A 138 -5.18 -5.83 11.91
N ALA A 139 -4.43 -5.87 10.82
CA ALA A 139 -4.32 -7.05 9.98
C ALA A 139 -3.81 -8.26 10.75
N GLU A 140 -2.75 -8.09 11.55
CA GLU A 140 -2.19 -9.17 12.37
C GLU A 140 -3.15 -9.60 13.49
N ALA A 141 -3.81 -8.65 14.15
CA ALA A 141 -4.73 -8.95 15.26
C ALA A 141 -6.00 -9.68 14.80
N GLU A 142 -6.51 -9.35 13.61
CA GLU A 142 -7.84 -9.78 13.18
C GLU A 142 -7.83 -10.80 12.02
N SER A 143 -6.69 -11.14 11.44
CA SER A 143 -6.61 -12.03 10.26
C SER A 143 -7.28 -13.40 10.45
N GLU A 144 -7.29 -13.94 11.67
CA GLU A 144 -7.93 -15.21 11.96
C GLU A 144 -9.47 -15.15 11.87
N LEU A 145 -10.07 -13.99 12.15
CA LEU A 145 -11.52 -13.79 12.09
C LEU A 145 -12.07 -13.82 10.65
N TYR A 146 -11.21 -13.56 9.68
CA TYR A 146 -11.57 -13.42 8.26
C TYR A 146 -11.06 -14.58 7.38
N GLN A 147 -10.78 -15.73 7.98
CA GLN A 147 -10.37 -16.89 7.20
C GLN A 147 -11.46 -17.30 6.21
N GLY A 148 -11.09 -17.35 4.92
CA GLY A 148 -12.02 -17.70 3.85
C GLY A 148 -12.84 -16.53 3.28
N ASP A 149 -12.76 -15.34 3.86
CA ASP A 149 -13.41 -14.12 3.37
C ASP A 149 -12.42 -12.93 3.22
N PRO A 150 -11.59 -12.93 2.17
CA PRO A 150 -10.64 -11.85 1.94
C PRO A 150 -11.31 -10.52 1.59
N GLU A 151 -12.54 -10.51 1.07
CA GLU A 151 -13.25 -9.28 0.74
C GLU A 151 -13.61 -8.54 2.02
N ALA A 152 -14.28 -9.20 2.97
CA ALA A 152 -14.56 -8.62 4.28
C ALA A 152 -13.28 -8.22 5.03
N PHE A 153 -12.19 -9.00 4.86
CA PHE A 153 -10.91 -8.62 5.46
C PHE A 153 -10.37 -7.31 4.89
N PHE A 154 -10.39 -7.12 3.57
CA PHE A 154 -9.95 -5.86 2.98
C PHE A 154 -10.86 -4.68 3.36
N GLU A 155 -12.17 -4.86 3.46
CA GLU A 155 -13.08 -3.82 3.98
C GLU A 155 -12.69 -3.41 5.42
N ARG A 156 -12.42 -4.39 6.28
CA ARG A 156 -11.95 -4.12 7.65
C ARG A 156 -10.63 -3.35 7.66
N LEU A 157 -9.69 -3.70 6.77
CA LEU A 157 -8.40 -3.01 6.67
C LEU A 157 -8.54 -1.57 6.15
N VAL A 158 -9.44 -1.32 5.20
CA VAL A 158 -9.76 0.04 4.73
C VAL A 158 -10.33 0.87 5.87
N ASN A 159 -11.32 0.35 6.61
CA ASN A 159 -11.89 1.03 7.76
C ASN A 159 -10.81 1.35 8.82
N SER A 160 -9.91 0.40 9.10
CA SER A 160 -8.78 0.64 10.01
C SER A 160 -7.86 1.74 9.52
N ALA A 161 -7.54 1.75 8.22
CA ALA A 161 -6.72 2.81 7.62
C ALA A 161 -7.37 4.18 7.77
N GLU A 162 -8.69 4.29 7.57
CA GLU A 162 -9.45 5.53 7.74
C GLU A 162 -9.48 5.96 9.22
N GLU A 163 -9.71 5.04 10.16
CA GLU A 163 -9.66 5.31 11.60
C GLU A 163 -8.30 5.90 12.02
N VAL A 164 -7.20 5.32 11.54
CA VAL A 164 -5.84 5.82 11.82
C VAL A 164 -5.60 7.16 11.12
N LEU A 165 -6.04 7.31 9.86
CA LEU A 165 -5.89 8.56 9.10
C LEU A 165 -6.55 9.74 9.85
N GLN A 166 -7.73 9.55 10.41
CA GLN A 166 -8.43 10.59 11.19
C GLN A 166 -7.66 11.02 12.45
N GLN A 167 -6.77 10.19 12.97
CA GLN A 167 -5.94 10.50 14.15
C GLN A 167 -4.65 11.25 13.78
N THR A 168 -4.23 11.24 12.52
CA THR A 168 -2.95 11.84 12.09
C THR A 168 -2.81 13.33 12.41
N PRO A 169 -3.86 14.19 12.36
CA PRO A 169 -3.74 15.59 12.76
C PRO A 169 -3.36 15.80 14.21
N GLU A 170 -3.67 14.85 15.10
CA GLU A 170 -3.25 14.92 16.51
C GLU A 170 -1.78 14.54 16.71
N MET A 171 -1.21 13.79 15.76
CA MET A 171 0.19 13.35 15.80
C MET A 171 1.12 14.33 15.08
N LEU A 172 0.64 15.02 14.04
CA LEU A 172 1.42 15.93 13.22
C LEU A 172 0.68 17.28 13.10
N PRO A 173 1.03 18.28 13.94
CA PRO A 173 0.26 19.52 14.06
C PRO A 173 0.08 20.33 12.77
N VAL A 174 1.00 20.22 11.79
CA VAL A 174 0.87 20.91 10.50
C VAL A 174 -0.36 20.47 9.72
N LEU A 175 -0.95 19.31 10.02
CA LEU A 175 -2.18 18.81 9.39
C LEU A 175 -3.46 19.48 9.92
N LYS A 176 -3.37 20.33 10.95
CA LYS A 176 -4.51 21.05 11.53
C LYS A 176 -4.78 22.42 10.87
N GLN A 177 -4.03 22.77 9.83
CA GLN A 177 -4.11 24.06 9.16
C GLN A 177 -5.14 24.07 8.03
#